data_ead45ffa540050376153c3af3044d643
#
_entry.id   ead45ffa540050376153c3af3044d643
#
_cell.length_a   1.000
_cell.length_b   1.000
_cell.length_c   1.000
_cell.angle_alpha   90.00
_cell.angle_beta   90.00
_cell.angle_gamma   90.00
#
_symmetry.space_group_name_H-M   'P 1'
#
loop_
_entity.id
_entity.type
_entity.pdbx_description
1 polymer ?
#
loop_
_entity_poly.entity_id
_entity_poly.type
_entity_poly.pdbx_seq_one_letter_code
_entity_poly.pdbx_strand_id
1 'polypeptide(L)'
;MSNTVKKLIAFALTACLTLAAAPTANAAEAEAPAPAYFDLPVTVDTIRVGLNFGSSALYEAKLLNSVGSGYLFGYFDYSRQFHELGKTEVTALSMRGDNGFTLPDGMVVGPWHMVLNKQFKDFDSAKEFASALWGGFPGYIDGEYKVLVGAYADEAKTLTAIKSRSLDAKPFTGSKYSILAAETDTSELQFLLDVGEDTNLAVRPVSSSEKAETWFAGNAYHGDFQYVRTGSSLTVINYVDLEDYVMGVLPYEMHGDWPQEALKAQGTCARTYAMNNINAYIDRGFDVRNDTYSQVYRGVTGTTESTNMAAAATAGEYVRYRGSVCKVYYMSSDGGATDSSANVFSQKRAYLSGVKDDNEKNIEYYNKSWKTELYDANVLYRLALSDYELDDIANIKATKSDMGNVIQLVFNDTNGKTVTLLGEDCFRIMGFNSLRYNVTSYENEQGERIWVFKGSGWGHNCGMSQWGAYAMALNKNASSKEIIDFYFSGAYLG
;
A
#
# COMPACT_ATOMS: atom_id res chain seq x y z
N MET A 1 14.33 33.28 -8.98
CA MET A 1 13.54 32.07 -8.64
C MET A 1 12.48 32.47 -7.62
N SER A 2 11.22 32.37 -7.98
CA SER A 2 10.08 32.91 -7.22
C SER A 2 9.80 32.08 -5.95
N ASN A 3 9.30 32.75 -4.92
CA ASN A 3 8.93 32.15 -3.63
C ASN A 3 7.88 31.00 -3.72
N THR A 4 7.26 30.83 -4.87
CA THR A 4 6.26 29.77 -5.14
C THR A 4 6.92 28.41 -5.36
N VAL A 5 8.11 28.37 -5.96
CA VAL A 5 8.86 27.11 -6.20
C VAL A 5 9.44 26.55 -4.89
N LYS A 6 9.81 27.42 -3.95
CA LYS A 6 10.29 26.96 -2.64
C LYS A 6 9.20 26.34 -1.76
N LYS A 7 7.94 26.70 -1.96
CA LYS A 7 6.80 26.11 -1.20
C LYS A 7 6.35 24.75 -1.72
N LEU A 8 6.50 24.47 -3.00
CA LEU A 8 6.15 23.16 -3.60
C LEU A 8 7.19 22.08 -3.25
N ILE A 9 8.47 22.46 -3.14
CA ILE A 9 9.55 21.55 -2.74
C ILE A 9 9.44 21.16 -1.24
N ALA A 10 8.90 22.04 -0.41
CA ALA A 10 8.71 21.75 1.03
C ALA A 10 7.55 20.78 1.29
N PHE A 11 6.55 20.64 0.39
CA PHE A 11 5.36 19.82 0.63
C PHE A 11 5.59 18.33 0.33
N ALA A 12 6.48 17.99 -0.60
CA ALA A 12 6.80 16.59 -0.92
C ALA A 12 7.73 15.93 0.12
N LEU A 13 8.47 16.73 0.90
CA LEU A 13 9.43 16.24 1.90
C LEU A 13 8.88 16.21 3.34
N THR A 14 7.74 16.83 3.60
CA THR A 14 7.13 16.87 4.96
C THR A 14 6.21 15.67 5.23
N ALA A 15 5.87 14.87 4.23
CA ALA A 15 5.03 13.68 4.39
C ALA A 15 5.76 12.48 5.04
N CYS A 16 7.09 12.54 5.20
CA CYS A 16 7.89 11.48 5.84
C CYS A 16 8.16 11.67 7.34
N LEU A 17 7.59 12.68 8.00
CA LEU A 17 7.95 13.02 9.38
C LEU A 17 6.79 13.12 10.37
N THR A 18 5.62 12.61 10.06
CA THR A 18 4.64 12.29 11.12
C THR A 18 4.82 10.82 11.51
N LEU A 19 5.76 10.55 12.42
CA LEU A 19 5.68 9.39 13.28
C LEU A 19 4.38 9.53 14.11
N ALA A 20 3.28 9.06 13.58
CA ALA A 20 2.16 8.67 14.41
C ALA A 20 2.68 7.53 15.28
N ALA A 21 2.62 7.69 16.60
CA ALA A 21 2.87 6.63 17.55
C ALA A 21 2.04 5.42 17.10
N ALA A 22 2.70 4.35 16.70
CA ALA A 22 2.04 3.09 16.44
C ALA A 22 1.41 2.64 17.75
N PRO A 23 0.16 2.14 17.75
CA PRO A 23 -0.37 1.44 18.89
C PRO A 23 0.56 0.26 19.18
N THR A 24 0.88 0.07 20.46
CA THR A 24 1.66 -1.05 20.99
C THR A 24 1.22 -2.36 20.33
N ALA A 25 2.09 -2.93 19.51
CA ALA A 25 1.92 -4.29 19.06
C ALA A 25 2.14 -5.20 20.28
N ASN A 26 1.09 -5.88 20.69
CA ASN A 26 1.18 -6.98 21.64
C ASN A 26 2.17 -8.03 21.14
N ALA A 27 2.88 -8.58 22.10
CA ALA A 27 3.66 -9.82 22.15
C ALA A 27 4.01 -10.46 20.80
N ALA A 28 5.30 -10.65 20.58
CA ALA A 28 5.88 -11.45 19.52
C ALA A 28 5.01 -12.67 19.18
N GLU A 29 4.19 -12.57 18.15
CA GLU A 29 3.81 -13.72 17.36
C GLU A 29 5.10 -14.17 16.66
N ALA A 30 5.58 -15.34 17.06
CA ALA A 30 6.63 -16.04 16.34
C ALA A 30 6.21 -16.03 14.87
N GLU A 31 7.06 -15.47 13.99
CA GLU A 31 6.88 -15.58 12.54
C GLU A 31 6.60 -17.05 12.23
N ALA A 32 5.41 -17.30 11.71
CA ALA A 32 5.10 -18.58 11.11
C ALA A 32 6.20 -18.86 10.08
N PRO A 33 6.71 -20.11 9.99
CA PRO A 33 7.72 -20.45 9.01
C PRO A 33 7.21 -19.96 7.65
N ALA A 34 8.05 -19.18 6.95
CA ALA A 34 7.73 -18.67 5.63
C ALA A 34 7.13 -19.82 4.81
N PRO A 35 5.94 -19.66 4.23
CA PRO A 35 5.31 -20.74 3.50
C PRO A 35 6.32 -21.27 2.48
N ALA A 36 6.47 -22.59 2.45
CA ALA A 36 7.36 -23.26 1.51
C ALA A 36 7.11 -22.62 0.13
N TYR A 37 8.19 -22.11 -0.49
CA TYR A 37 8.14 -21.52 -1.81
C TYR A 37 7.46 -22.53 -2.74
N PHE A 38 6.18 -22.33 -2.99
CA PHE A 38 5.57 -22.87 -4.18
C PHE A 38 6.28 -22.13 -5.32
N ASP A 39 6.98 -22.86 -6.18
CA ASP A 39 7.34 -22.38 -7.51
C ASP A 39 6.06 -21.80 -8.08
N LEU A 40 5.90 -20.47 -8.04
CA LEU A 40 4.84 -19.79 -8.74
C LEU A 40 5.23 -19.88 -10.22
N PRO A 41 4.71 -20.82 -10.99
CA PRO A 41 4.73 -20.68 -12.42
C PRO A 41 3.73 -19.59 -12.71
N VAL A 42 4.10 -18.62 -13.50
CA VAL A 42 3.21 -17.63 -14.05
C VAL A 42 3.34 -16.26 -13.38
N THR A 43 3.82 -15.34 -14.16
CA THR A 43 3.62 -13.91 -14.07
C THR A 43 2.16 -13.63 -13.71
N VAL A 44 1.92 -13.12 -12.51
CA VAL A 44 0.60 -12.62 -12.14
C VAL A 44 0.46 -11.26 -12.83
N ASP A 45 -0.42 -11.17 -13.81
CA ASP A 45 -0.62 -9.93 -14.56
C ASP A 45 -1.33 -8.84 -13.73
N THR A 46 -1.95 -9.23 -12.61
CA THR A 46 -2.74 -8.34 -11.76
C THR A 46 -2.26 -8.38 -10.31
N ILE A 47 -2.10 -7.21 -9.69
CA ILE A 47 -1.76 -7.06 -8.28
C ILE A 47 -2.92 -6.45 -7.50
N ARG A 48 -3.11 -6.90 -6.25
CA ARG A 48 -4.11 -6.37 -5.31
C ARG A 48 -3.44 -5.40 -4.35
N VAL A 49 -3.86 -4.15 -4.40
CA VAL A 49 -3.32 -3.09 -3.56
C VAL A 49 -4.34 -2.68 -2.50
N GLY A 50 -4.01 -2.87 -1.22
CA GLY A 50 -4.83 -2.36 -0.13
C GLY A 50 -4.73 -0.83 -0.07
N LEU A 51 -5.82 -0.13 -0.38
CA LEU A 51 -5.88 1.34 -0.36
C LEU A 51 -6.29 1.87 1.01
N ASN A 52 -7.38 1.33 1.57
CA ASN A 52 -7.88 1.67 2.90
C ASN A 52 -8.21 0.37 3.65
N PHE A 53 -7.62 0.15 4.81
CA PHE A 53 -7.77 -1.09 5.59
C PHE A 53 -7.41 -0.88 7.06
N GLY A 54 -7.81 -1.81 7.92
CA GLY A 54 -7.55 -1.72 9.37
C GLY A 54 -8.14 -0.43 9.96
N SER A 55 -7.32 0.39 10.61
CA SER A 55 -7.76 1.67 11.20
C SER A 55 -8.14 2.74 10.16
N SER A 56 -7.74 2.59 8.90
CA SER A 56 -8.13 3.48 7.80
C SER A 56 -9.29 2.93 6.97
N ALA A 57 -9.87 1.78 7.32
CA ALA A 57 -11.05 1.25 6.65
C ALA A 57 -12.21 2.23 6.68
N LEU A 58 -13.00 2.29 5.61
CA LEU A 58 -14.00 3.33 5.38
C LEU A 58 -15.40 2.83 5.70
N TYR A 59 -16.23 3.67 6.30
CA TYR A 59 -17.66 3.42 6.40
C TYR A 59 -18.35 3.47 5.03
N GLU A 60 -17.92 4.37 4.17
CA GLU A 60 -18.39 4.56 2.80
C GLU A 60 -17.22 4.83 1.86
N ALA A 61 -17.14 4.12 0.74
CA ALA A 61 -16.15 4.34 -0.31
C ALA A 61 -16.83 4.97 -1.54
N LYS A 62 -16.39 6.17 -1.94
CA LYS A 62 -16.93 6.91 -3.07
C LYS A 62 -16.01 6.82 -4.27
N LEU A 63 -16.56 6.40 -5.39
CA LEU A 63 -15.88 6.29 -6.67
C LEU A 63 -16.48 7.24 -7.70
N LEU A 64 -15.63 7.78 -8.56
CA LEU A 64 -16.05 8.51 -9.76
C LEU A 64 -15.27 7.98 -10.97
N ASN A 65 -15.95 7.27 -11.88
CA ASN A 65 -15.38 6.91 -13.18
C ASN A 65 -15.34 8.17 -14.07
N SER A 66 -14.19 8.86 -14.06
CA SER A 66 -14.02 10.16 -14.72
C SER A 66 -13.75 10.05 -16.21
N VAL A 67 -13.25 8.89 -16.65
CA VAL A 67 -12.98 8.57 -18.06
C VAL A 67 -13.70 7.27 -18.38
N GLY A 68 -15.04 7.31 -18.46
CA GLY A 68 -15.81 6.11 -18.71
C GLY A 68 -17.32 6.33 -18.65
N SER A 69 -18.06 5.24 -18.70
CA SER A 69 -19.53 5.23 -18.90
C SER A 69 -20.29 4.41 -17.83
N GLY A 70 -19.71 4.18 -16.68
CA GLY A 70 -20.33 3.42 -15.59
C GLY A 70 -19.48 2.28 -15.09
N TYR A 71 -20.12 1.24 -14.51
CA TYR A 71 -19.43 0.11 -13.87
C TYR A 71 -20.13 -1.22 -14.15
N LEU A 72 -19.35 -2.28 -14.21
CA LEU A 72 -19.85 -3.65 -14.01
C LEU A 72 -19.80 -3.96 -12.51
N PHE A 73 -20.84 -4.59 -11.99
CA PHE A 73 -20.88 -5.22 -10.68
C PHE A 73 -20.46 -6.67 -10.80
N GLY A 74 -19.68 -7.16 -9.85
CA GLY A 74 -19.23 -8.53 -9.86
C GLY A 74 -18.45 -8.91 -8.61
N TYR A 75 -17.67 -9.96 -8.71
CA TYR A 75 -16.72 -10.41 -7.68
C TYR A 75 -15.51 -11.08 -8.34
N PHE A 76 -14.43 -11.22 -7.58
CA PHE A 76 -13.27 -12.00 -8.00
C PHE A 76 -13.29 -13.37 -7.34
N ASP A 77 -12.97 -14.40 -8.12
CA ASP A 77 -12.71 -15.74 -7.58
C ASP A 77 -11.26 -15.88 -7.06
N TYR A 78 -10.93 -17.06 -6.52
CA TYR A 78 -9.60 -17.36 -6.02
C TYR A 78 -8.49 -17.30 -7.08
N SER A 79 -8.85 -17.48 -8.37
CA SER A 79 -7.93 -17.34 -9.51
C SER A 79 -7.75 -15.88 -9.96
N ARG A 80 -8.37 -14.94 -9.27
CA ARG A 80 -8.43 -13.50 -9.59
C ARG A 80 -9.19 -13.18 -10.86
N GLN A 81 -10.05 -14.08 -11.32
CA GLN A 81 -10.93 -13.82 -12.44
C GLN A 81 -12.17 -13.06 -11.97
N PHE A 82 -12.52 -11.98 -12.70
CA PHE A 82 -13.73 -11.21 -12.44
C PHE A 82 -14.95 -11.92 -13.03
N HIS A 83 -15.95 -12.13 -12.19
CA HIS A 83 -17.27 -12.67 -12.57
C HIS A 83 -18.29 -11.55 -12.55
N GLU A 84 -18.78 -11.18 -13.73
CA GLU A 84 -19.79 -10.15 -13.89
C GLU A 84 -21.16 -10.65 -13.38
N LEU A 85 -21.83 -9.80 -12.58
CA LEU A 85 -23.20 -10.02 -12.10
C LEU A 85 -24.19 -9.01 -12.66
N GLY A 86 -23.73 -7.83 -13.07
CA GLY A 86 -24.59 -6.78 -13.59
C GLY A 86 -23.85 -5.52 -13.95
N LYS A 87 -24.59 -4.49 -14.35
CA LYS A 87 -24.00 -3.22 -14.81
C LYS A 87 -24.86 -1.99 -14.48
N THR A 88 -24.19 -0.85 -14.39
CA THR A 88 -24.84 0.46 -14.28
C THR A 88 -24.13 1.49 -15.17
N GLU A 89 -24.88 2.48 -15.66
CA GLU A 89 -24.34 3.64 -16.36
C GLU A 89 -23.99 4.79 -15.41
N VAL A 90 -24.29 4.62 -14.11
CA VAL A 90 -23.92 5.59 -13.07
C VAL A 90 -22.40 5.62 -12.92
N THR A 91 -21.82 6.80 -13.09
CA THR A 91 -20.37 7.00 -13.01
C THR A 91 -19.89 7.38 -11.61
N ALA A 92 -20.77 7.86 -10.73
CA ALA A 92 -20.46 8.21 -9.35
C ALA A 92 -21.16 7.24 -8.38
N LEU A 93 -20.40 6.30 -7.80
CA LEU A 93 -20.92 5.26 -6.90
C LEU A 93 -20.39 5.41 -5.48
N SER A 94 -21.26 5.15 -4.52
CA SER A 94 -20.94 4.95 -3.10
C SER A 94 -21.14 3.50 -2.72
N MET A 95 -20.08 2.87 -2.18
CA MET A 95 -20.11 1.49 -1.64
C MET A 95 -20.13 1.56 -0.12
N ARG A 96 -21.00 0.77 0.51
CA ARG A 96 -21.10 0.67 1.99
C ARG A 96 -21.64 -0.69 2.42
N GLY A 97 -21.34 -1.08 3.65
CA GLY A 97 -22.04 -2.20 4.26
C GLY A 97 -23.53 -1.86 4.41
N ASP A 98 -24.38 -2.85 4.22
CA ASP A 98 -25.82 -2.68 4.41
C ASP A 98 -26.17 -2.63 5.92
N ASN A 99 -25.86 -1.48 6.54
CA ASN A 99 -26.04 -1.24 7.99
C ASN A 99 -27.10 -0.17 8.31
N GLY A 100 -27.74 0.38 7.28
CA GLY A 100 -28.50 1.60 7.41
C GLY A 100 -27.62 2.86 7.49
N PHE A 101 -28.17 4.01 7.15
CA PHE A 101 -27.46 5.28 7.12
C PHE A 101 -28.46 6.45 7.26
N THR A 102 -27.93 7.61 7.57
CA THR A 102 -28.72 8.83 7.63
C THR A 102 -28.48 9.65 6.37
N LEU A 103 -29.55 10.00 5.66
CA LEU A 103 -29.49 10.91 4.53
C LEU A 103 -29.16 12.35 4.98
N PRO A 104 -28.71 13.23 4.06
CA PRO A 104 -28.41 14.63 4.38
C PRO A 104 -29.60 15.41 4.98
N ASP A 105 -30.83 15.03 4.67
CA ASP A 105 -32.07 15.61 5.23
C ASP A 105 -32.43 15.07 6.62
N GLY A 106 -31.58 14.17 7.19
CA GLY A 106 -31.80 13.57 8.51
C GLY A 106 -32.68 12.32 8.50
N MET A 107 -33.16 11.86 7.34
CA MET A 107 -33.94 10.63 7.25
C MET A 107 -33.03 9.41 7.45
N VAL A 108 -33.40 8.54 8.40
CA VAL A 108 -32.68 7.28 8.64
C VAL A 108 -33.18 6.23 7.66
N VAL A 109 -32.27 5.78 6.80
CA VAL A 109 -32.44 4.65 5.89
C VAL A 109 -31.84 3.44 6.59
N GLY A 110 -32.65 2.44 6.91
CA GLY A 110 -32.23 1.26 7.64
C GLY A 110 -31.77 0.12 6.72
N PRO A 111 -31.23 -0.97 7.28
CA PRO A 111 -30.73 -2.13 6.52
C PRO A 111 -31.87 -3.10 6.14
N TRP A 112 -33.12 -2.72 6.29
CA TRP A 112 -34.23 -3.58 5.98
C TRP A 112 -34.84 -3.24 4.63
N HIS A 113 -35.05 -4.25 3.80
CA HIS A 113 -35.61 -4.15 2.47
C HIS A 113 -36.85 -5.05 2.33
N MET A 114 -37.73 -4.75 1.41
CA MET A 114 -38.69 -5.73 0.90
C MET A 114 -37.98 -6.53 -0.18
N VAL A 115 -37.85 -7.84 -0.05
CA VAL A 115 -37.37 -8.72 -1.13
C VAL A 115 -38.56 -9.44 -1.74
N LEU A 116 -38.74 -9.33 -3.07
CA LEU A 116 -39.83 -9.96 -3.79
C LEU A 116 -39.66 -11.48 -3.78
N ASN A 117 -40.76 -12.24 -3.64
CA ASN A 117 -40.77 -13.71 -3.70
C ASN A 117 -40.49 -14.25 -5.10
N LYS A 118 -40.51 -13.38 -6.12
CA LYS A 118 -40.25 -13.75 -7.52
C LYS A 118 -38.75 -13.98 -7.76
N GLN A 119 -38.39 -15.00 -8.51
CA GLN A 119 -37.05 -15.27 -9.01
C GLN A 119 -36.84 -14.62 -10.39
N PHE A 120 -35.60 -14.22 -10.64
CA PHE A 120 -35.15 -13.61 -11.89
C PHE A 120 -33.99 -14.42 -12.44
N LYS A 121 -33.95 -14.61 -13.76
CA LYS A 121 -32.92 -15.45 -14.43
C LYS A 121 -31.55 -14.76 -14.51
N ASP A 122 -31.56 -13.42 -14.57
CA ASP A 122 -30.39 -12.58 -14.78
C ASP A 122 -30.61 -11.16 -14.22
N PHE A 123 -29.53 -10.40 -14.18
CA PHE A 123 -29.52 -9.02 -13.73
C PHE A 123 -30.49 -8.12 -14.52
N ASP A 124 -30.47 -8.23 -15.84
CA ASP A 124 -31.25 -7.33 -16.71
C ASP A 124 -32.77 -7.53 -16.47
N SER A 125 -33.24 -8.76 -16.31
CA SER A 125 -34.62 -9.02 -15.97
C SER A 125 -35.00 -8.54 -14.55
N ALA A 126 -34.09 -8.62 -13.59
CA ALA A 126 -34.31 -8.07 -12.26
C ALA A 126 -34.34 -6.53 -12.28
N LYS A 127 -33.39 -5.88 -13.00
CA LYS A 127 -33.29 -4.42 -13.15
C LYS A 127 -34.51 -3.84 -13.85
N GLU A 128 -34.96 -4.45 -14.97
CA GLU A 128 -36.16 -4.04 -15.69
C GLU A 128 -37.40 -4.10 -14.77
N PHE A 129 -37.57 -5.19 -14.03
CA PHE A 129 -38.67 -5.30 -13.09
C PHE A 129 -38.58 -4.31 -11.94
N ALA A 130 -37.38 -4.10 -11.37
CA ALA A 130 -37.12 -3.15 -10.30
C ALA A 130 -37.45 -1.72 -10.70
N SER A 131 -37.12 -1.31 -11.95
CA SER A 131 -37.37 0.04 -12.46
C SER A 131 -38.85 0.43 -12.52
N ALA A 132 -39.74 -0.55 -12.60
CA ALA A 132 -41.19 -0.33 -12.52
C ALA A 132 -41.69 -0.11 -11.08
N LEU A 133 -40.86 -0.29 -10.08
CA LEU A 133 -41.20 -0.16 -8.67
C LEU A 133 -40.48 1.07 -8.05
N TRP A 134 -41.23 1.97 -7.46
CA TRP A 134 -40.61 3.10 -6.77
C TRP A 134 -39.69 2.62 -5.64
N GLY A 135 -38.38 2.96 -5.72
CA GLY A 135 -37.35 2.51 -4.81
C GLY A 135 -36.96 1.04 -5.00
N GLY A 136 -37.25 0.44 -6.17
CA GLY A 136 -36.84 -0.90 -6.54
C GLY A 136 -35.39 -0.92 -7.07
N PHE A 137 -34.63 -1.95 -6.71
CA PHE A 137 -33.26 -2.17 -7.21
C PHE A 137 -32.92 -3.66 -7.24
N PRO A 138 -32.00 -4.10 -8.11
CA PRO A 138 -31.58 -5.49 -8.19
C PRO A 138 -30.59 -5.84 -7.10
N GLY A 139 -30.53 -7.12 -6.72
CA GLY A 139 -29.50 -7.69 -5.85
C GLY A 139 -29.17 -9.10 -6.26
N TYR A 140 -28.01 -9.58 -5.80
CA TYR A 140 -27.57 -10.95 -5.92
C TYR A 140 -27.36 -11.52 -4.52
N ILE A 141 -28.28 -12.41 -4.11
CA ILE A 141 -28.40 -12.89 -2.73
C ILE A 141 -28.42 -14.42 -2.78
N ASP A 142 -27.56 -15.08 -2.00
CA ASP A 142 -27.47 -16.54 -1.92
C ASP A 142 -27.35 -17.22 -3.31
N GLY A 143 -26.67 -16.57 -4.27
CA GLY A 143 -26.49 -17.10 -5.62
C GLY A 143 -27.66 -16.86 -6.57
N GLU A 144 -28.66 -16.05 -6.21
CA GLU A 144 -29.85 -15.78 -7.02
C GLU A 144 -30.09 -14.28 -7.23
N TYR A 145 -30.56 -13.91 -8.43
CA TYR A 145 -31.00 -12.54 -8.68
C TYR A 145 -32.36 -12.27 -8.01
N LYS A 146 -32.42 -11.20 -7.27
CA LYS A 146 -33.61 -10.73 -6.54
C LYS A 146 -33.92 -9.28 -6.91
N VAL A 147 -35.16 -8.87 -6.67
CA VAL A 147 -35.53 -7.44 -6.62
C VAL A 147 -35.82 -7.09 -5.19
N LEU A 148 -35.14 -6.04 -4.74
CA LEU A 148 -35.36 -5.41 -3.44
C LEU A 148 -36.09 -4.08 -3.63
N VAL A 149 -36.83 -3.65 -2.61
CA VAL A 149 -37.59 -2.39 -2.67
C VAL A 149 -37.46 -1.63 -1.36
N GLY A 150 -37.00 -0.39 -1.48
CA GLY A 150 -36.87 0.54 -0.38
C GLY A 150 -35.81 0.15 0.64
N ALA A 151 -35.67 0.98 1.67
CA ALA A 151 -34.77 0.74 2.80
C ALA A 151 -35.44 1.27 4.08
N TYR A 152 -35.68 0.39 5.03
CA TYR A 152 -36.50 0.64 6.20
C TYR A 152 -35.68 0.49 7.48
N ALA A 153 -36.05 1.20 8.53
CA ALA A 153 -35.32 1.19 9.78
C ALA A 153 -35.42 -0.15 10.53
N ASP A 154 -36.53 -0.89 10.35
CA ASP A 154 -36.78 -2.11 11.05
C ASP A 154 -37.75 -3.04 10.28
N GLU A 155 -37.87 -4.29 10.73
CA GLU A 155 -38.76 -5.29 10.16
C GLU A 155 -40.24 -4.87 10.19
N ALA A 156 -40.71 -4.25 11.28
CA ALA A 156 -42.08 -3.87 11.44
C ALA A 156 -42.54 -2.78 10.43
N LYS A 157 -41.62 -1.82 10.16
CA LYS A 157 -41.82 -0.81 9.10
C LYS A 157 -41.83 -1.44 7.73
N THR A 158 -40.94 -2.43 7.49
CA THR A 158 -40.91 -3.18 6.23
C THR A 158 -42.19 -3.96 5.99
N LEU A 159 -42.68 -4.68 6.99
CA LEU A 159 -43.95 -5.42 6.92
C LEU A 159 -45.15 -4.47 6.68
N THR A 160 -45.13 -3.30 7.30
CA THR A 160 -46.15 -2.27 7.08
C THR A 160 -46.11 -1.79 5.63
N ALA A 161 -44.94 -1.53 5.10
CA ALA A 161 -44.73 -1.11 3.70
C ALA A 161 -45.15 -2.19 2.70
N ILE A 162 -44.85 -3.45 2.95
CA ILE A 162 -45.27 -4.61 2.12
C ILE A 162 -46.81 -4.61 2.02
N LYS A 163 -47.49 -4.52 3.15
CA LYS A 163 -48.98 -4.49 3.20
C LYS A 163 -49.55 -3.29 2.45
N SER A 164 -49.02 -2.11 2.69
CA SER A 164 -49.53 -0.86 2.08
C SER A 164 -49.35 -0.82 0.57
N ARG A 165 -48.31 -1.45 0.06
CA ARG A 165 -47.99 -1.53 -1.38
C ARG A 165 -48.56 -2.77 -2.06
N SER A 166 -49.15 -3.68 -1.30
CA SER A 166 -49.73 -4.96 -1.79
C SER A 166 -48.72 -5.77 -2.61
N LEU A 167 -47.46 -5.80 -2.20
CA LEU A 167 -46.41 -6.53 -2.86
C LEU A 167 -46.30 -7.96 -2.32
N ASP A 168 -46.08 -8.90 -3.22
CA ASP A 168 -45.69 -10.28 -2.86
C ASP A 168 -44.21 -10.31 -2.50
N ALA A 169 -43.93 -10.00 -1.27
CA ALA A 169 -42.59 -9.80 -0.73
C ALA A 169 -42.47 -10.23 0.73
N LYS A 170 -41.27 -10.41 1.19
CA LYS A 170 -40.94 -10.61 2.62
C LYS A 170 -39.93 -9.57 3.08
N PRO A 171 -39.87 -9.29 4.40
CA PRO A 171 -38.79 -8.48 4.94
C PRO A 171 -37.46 -9.21 4.81
N PHE A 172 -36.40 -8.45 4.51
CA PHE A 172 -35.03 -8.93 4.37
C PHE A 172 -34.09 -7.92 4.99
N THR A 173 -33.09 -8.40 5.70
CA THR A 173 -31.93 -7.63 6.13
C THR A 173 -30.68 -8.39 5.70
N GLY A 174 -29.70 -7.67 5.19
CA GLY A 174 -28.45 -8.25 4.71
C GLY A 174 -27.65 -8.93 5.83
N SER A 175 -26.84 -9.90 5.44
CA SER A 175 -25.87 -10.55 6.33
C SER A 175 -24.75 -9.58 6.71
N LYS A 176 -23.83 -10.03 7.58
CA LYS A 176 -22.61 -9.26 7.91
C LYS A 176 -21.67 -9.09 6.70
N TYR A 177 -21.90 -9.76 5.59
CA TYR A 177 -21.13 -9.68 4.34
C TYR A 177 -21.80 -8.80 3.28
N SER A 178 -23.05 -8.42 3.51
CA SER A 178 -23.84 -7.64 2.55
C SER A 178 -23.21 -6.27 2.26
N ILE A 179 -23.03 -5.94 0.98
CA ILE A 179 -22.51 -4.66 0.49
C ILE A 179 -23.50 -4.05 -0.49
N LEU A 180 -23.79 -2.77 -0.28
CA LEU A 180 -24.73 -1.98 -1.05
C LEU A 180 -24.00 -0.94 -1.90
N ALA A 181 -24.33 -0.87 -3.18
CA ALA A 181 -23.92 0.16 -4.10
C ALA A 181 -25.08 1.15 -4.33
N ALA A 182 -24.78 2.43 -4.23
CA ALA A 182 -25.74 3.51 -4.49
C ALA A 182 -25.10 4.59 -5.37
N GLU A 183 -25.92 5.37 -6.08
CA GLU A 183 -25.46 6.58 -6.73
C GLU A 183 -25.06 7.62 -5.66
N THR A 184 -23.91 8.25 -5.84
CA THR A 184 -23.33 9.12 -4.80
C THR A 184 -24.19 10.34 -4.51
N ASP A 185 -24.72 10.98 -5.55
CA ASP A 185 -25.42 12.28 -5.42
C ASP A 185 -26.87 12.14 -5.00
N THR A 186 -27.56 11.12 -5.50
CA THR A 186 -29.00 10.89 -5.27
C THR A 186 -29.27 9.90 -4.14
N SER A 187 -28.27 9.08 -3.78
CA SER A 187 -28.42 7.93 -2.88
C SER A 187 -29.36 6.84 -3.43
N GLU A 188 -29.68 6.86 -4.73
CA GLU A 188 -30.47 5.83 -5.37
C GLU A 188 -29.73 4.49 -5.35
N LEU A 189 -30.42 3.45 -4.83
CA LEU A 189 -29.82 2.12 -4.66
C LEU A 189 -29.67 1.45 -6.02
N GLN A 190 -28.47 1.01 -6.34
CA GLN A 190 -28.11 0.45 -7.64
C GLN A 190 -27.97 -1.07 -7.61
N PHE A 191 -27.39 -1.64 -6.56
CA PHE A 191 -27.13 -3.06 -6.44
C PHE A 191 -26.81 -3.48 -5.01
N LEU A 192 -27.21 -4.68 -4.62
CA LEU A 192 -26.83 -5.32 -3.36
C LEU A 192 -26.22 -6.68 -3.64
N LEU A 193 -25.04 -6.95 -3.08
CA LEU A 193 -24.41 -8.26 -3.05
C LEU A 193 -24.45 -8.83 -1.64
N ASP A 194 -24.99 -10.05 -1.49
CA ASP A 194 -24.98 -10.81 -0.23
C ASP A 194 -24.91 -12.31 -0.51
N VAL A 195 -23.70 -12.86 -0.65
CA VAL A 195 -23.47 -14.28 -1.00
C VAL A 195 -22.73 -15.02 0.11
N GLY A 196 -22.00 -14.32 0.97
CA GLY A 196 -21.23 -14.92 2.06
C GLY A 196 -19.78 -14.45 2.12
N GLU A 197 -18.99 -15.09 2.98
CA GLU A 197 -17.65 -14.65 3.38
C GLU A 197 -16.65 -14.54 2.22
N ASP A 198 -16.70 -15.52 1.31
CA ASP A 198 -15.71 -15.65 0.24
C ASP A 198 -16.04 -14.83 -1.02
N THR A 199 -17.21 -14.16 -1.05
CA THR A 199 -17.68 -13.42 -2.22
C THR A 199 -17.85 -11.95 -1.89
N ASN A 200 -16.86 -11.15 -2.24
CA ASN A 200 -16.82 -9.72 -1.95
C ASN A 200 -17.19 -8.90 -3.17
N LEU A 201 -18.03 -7.87 -3.00
CA LEU A 201 -18.41 -6.99 -4.11
C LEU A 201 -17.17 -6.37 -4.74
N ALA A 202 -17.11 -6.49 -6.06
CA ALA A 202 -16.15 -5.78 -6.88
C ALA A 202 -16.86 -4.97 -7.96
N VAL A 203 -16.24 -3.86 -8.36
CA VAL A 203 -16.70 -3.05 -9.48
C VAL A 203 -15.60 -2.86 -10.48
N ARG A 204 -15.93 -3.01 -11.75
CA ARG A 204 -15.04 -2.77 -12.89
C ARG A 204 -15.51 -1.54 -13.64
N PRO A 205 -14.70 -0.47 -13.73
CA PRO A 205 -15.07 0.70 -14.50
C PRO A 205 -15.12 0.37 -15.99
N VAL A 206 -16.11 0.92 -16.70
CA VAL A 206 -16.33 0.72 -18.14
C VAL A 206 -15.93 1.97 -18.88
N SER A 207 -15.19 1.82 -19.98
CA SER A 207 -14.92 2.88 -20.96
C SER A 207 -14.97 2.31 -22.38
N SER A 208 -15.39 3.12 -23.32
CA SER A 208 -15.51 2.75 -24.75
C SER A 208 -14.36 3.24 -25.62
N SER A 209 -13.55 4.16 -25.15
CA SER A 209 -12.54 4.86 -25.98
C SER A 209 -11.14 4.87 -25.39
N GLU A 210 -11.01 5.02 -24.08
CA GLU A 210 -9.74 5.13 -23.39
C GLU A 210 -9.74 4.18 -22.20
N LYS A 211 -8.58 3.94 -21.60
CA LYS A 211 -8.50 3.19 -20.35
C LYS A 211 -9.27 3.96 -19.27
N ALA A 212 -10.20 3.26 -18.60
CA ALA A 212 -11.02 3.89 -17.57
C ALA A 212 -10.16 4.40 -16.41
N GLU A 213 -10.47 5.61 -15.95
CA GLU A 213 -9.88 6.21 -14.75
C GLU A 213 -10.95 6.42 -13.69
N THR A 214 -10.71 5.87 -12.51
CA THR A 214 -11.61 6.01 -11.37
C THR A 214 -10.96 6.86 -10.28
N TRP A 215 -11.59 7.98 -9.95
CA TRP A 215 -11.21 8.79 -8.79
C TRP A 215 -11.68 8.15 -7.50
N PHE A 216 -10.75 8.01 -6.55
CA PHE A 216 -10.99 7.53 -5.21
C PHE A 216 -10.05 8.21 -4.22
N ALA A 217 -10.58 8.75 -3.12
CA ALA A 217 -9.80 9.37 -2.03
C ALA A 217 -8.73 10.37 -2.51
N GLY A 218 -9.07 11.18 -3.54
CA GLY A 218 -8.21 12.24 -4.06
C GLY A 218 -7.16 11.81 -5.09
N ASN A 219 -7.19 10.56 -5.54
CA ASN A 219 -6.30 10.04 -6.58
C ASN A 219 -7.09 9.34 -7.69
N ALA A 220 -6.53 9.30 -8.89
CA ALA A 220 -7.06 8.57 -10.04
C ALA A 220 -6.38 7.19 -10.15
N TYR A 221 -7.15 6.16 -10.40
CA TYR A 221 -6.68 4.78 -10.49
C TYR A 221 -7.15 4.11 -11.77
N HIS A 222 -6.31 3.25 -12.33
CA HIS A 222 -6.72 2.22 -13.28
C HIS A 222 -7.14 0.95 -12.54
N GLY A 223 -7.81 0.04 -13.26
CA GLY A 223 -8.21 -1.27 -12.75
C GLY A 223 -9.51 -1.25 -11.95
N ASP A 224 -9.78 -2.37 -11.30
CA ASP A 224 -11.02 -2.68 -10.62
C ASP A 224 -10.92 -2.38 -9.13
N PHE A 225 -12.07 -2.31 -8.44
CA PHE A 225 -12.12 -2.11 -6.99
C PHE A 225 -12.90 -3.23 -6.33
N GLN A 226 -12.34 -3.79 -5.26
CA GLN A 226 -13.01 -4.78 -4.41
C GLN A 226 -13.18 -4.23 -3.00
N TYR A 227 -14.28 -4.61 -2.36
CA TYR A 227 -14.64 -4.17 -1.01
C TYR A 227 -14.79 -5.38 -0.10
N VAL A 228 -13.97 -5.46 0.95
CA VAL A 228 -14.11 -6.48 1.98
C VAL A 228 -14.74 -5.85 3.22
N ARG A 229 -15.92 -6.32 3.59
CA ARG A 229 -16.65 -5.78 4.74
C ARG A 229 -16.15 -6.38 6.05
N THR A 230 -15.83 -5.51 7.01
CA THR A 230 -15.48 -5.89 8.38
C THR A 230 -16.32 -5.05 9.33
N GLY A 231 -17.35 -5.64 9.91
CA GLY A 231 -18.33 -4.90 10.73
C GLY A 231 -19.08 -3.83 9.94
N SER A 232 -18.92 -2.56 10.32
CA SER A 232 -19.51 -1.41 9.62
C SER A 232 -18.57 -0.76 8.59
N SER A 233 -17.34 -1.24 8.47
CA SER A 233 -16.31 -0.63 7.62
C SER A 233 -15.95 -1.51 6.43
N LEU A 234 -15.41 -0.90 5.39
CA LEU A 234 -14.93 -1.53 4.17
C LEU A 234 -13.42 -1.38 4.05
N THR A 235 -12.72 -2.49 3.86
CA THR A 235 -11.40 -2.50 3.24
C THR A 235 -11.58 -2.28 1.76
N VAL A 236 -10.86 -1.31 1.19
CA VAL A 236 -10.88 -0.99 -0.24
C VAL A 236 -9.61 -1.49 -0.89
N ILE A 237 -9.75 -2.33 -1.90
CA ILE A 237 -8.65 -2.97 -2.61
C ILE A 237 -8.74 -2.58 -4.09
N ASN A 238 -7.63 -2.11 -4.65
CA ASN A 238 -7.50 -1.89 -6.09
C ASN A 238 -6.89 -3.12 -6.75
N TYR A 239 -7.61 -3.73 -7.68
CA TYR A 239 -7.13 -4.78 -8.57
C TYR A 239 -6.60 -4.11 -9.83
N VAL A 240 -5.31 -4.08 -10.00
CA VAL A 240 -4.67 -3.32 -11.08
C VAL A 240 -3.67 -4.17 -11.84
N ASP A 241 -3.56 -3.95 -13.14
CA ASP A 241 -2.50 -4.51 -13.97
C ASP A 241 -1.14 -4.19 -13.37
N LEU A 242 -0.19 -5.14 -13.40
CA LEU A 242 1.12 -4.97 -12.76
C LEU A 242 1.91 -3.82 -13.37
N GLU A 243 1.78 -3.58 -14.69
CA GLU A 243 2.48 -2.47 -15.34
C GLU A 243 1.88 -1.12 -14.98
N ASP A 244 0.55 -1.02 -14.83
CA ASP A 244 -0.10 0.18 -14.29
C ASP A 244 0.28 0.43 -12.82
N TYR A 245 0.43 -0.62 -12.04
CA TYR A 245 0.93 -0.51 -10.67
C TYR A 245 2.35 0.08 -10.66
N VAL A 246 3.25 -0.43 -11.49
CA VAL A 246 4.63 0.09 -11.62
C VAL A 246 4.62 1.54 -12.08
N MET A 247 3.77 1.91 -13.05
CA MET A 247 3.58 3.31 -13.46
C MET A 247 3.14 4.19 -12.28
N GLY A 248 2.24 3.68 -11.44
CA GLY A 248 1.72 4.40 -10.27
C GLY A 248 2.68 4.48 -9.07
N VAL A 249 3.67 3.59 -8.99
CA VAL A 249 4.71 3.59 -7.95
C VAL A 249 5.88 4.49 -8.32
N LEU A 250 6.35 4.41 -9.57
CA LEU A 250 7.59 5.02 -10.03
C LEU A 250 7.72 6.53 -9.74
N PRO A 251 6.70 7.38 -9.95
CA PRO A 251 6.81 8.83 -9.68
C PRO A 251 6.91 9.19 -8.19
N TYR A 252 6.57 8.26 -7.28
CA TYR A 252 6.69 8.46 -5.83
C TYR A 252 8.01 7.91 -5.27
N GLU A 253 8.72 7.12 -6.06
CA GLU A 253 10.05 6.61 -5.73
C GLU A 253 11.16 7.48 -6.31
N MET A 254 11.02 7.92 -7.57
CA MET A 254 11.98 8.77 -8.26
C MET A 254 11.29 9.91 -9.02
N HIS A 255 11.91 11.08 -9.05
CA HIS A 255 11.40 12.22 -9.82
C HIS A 255 11.43 11.93 -11.32
N GLY A 256 10.38 12.35 -12.03
CA GLY A 256 10.24 12.13 -13.47
C GLY A 256 11.28 12.87 -14.35
N ASP A 257 12.02 13.83 -13.81
CA ASP A 257 13.13 14.52 -14.46
C ASP A 257 14.48 13.80 -14.31
N TRP A 258 14.51 12.67 -13.63
CA TRP A 258 15.72 11.85 -13.48
C TRP A 258 16.07 11.12 -14.78
N PRO A 259 17.35 10.73 -14.97
CA PRO A 259 17.78 9.98 -16.15
C PRO A 259 16.94 8.74 -16.39
N GLN A 260 16.54 8.51 -17.65
CA GLN A 260 15.68 7.38 -18.04
C GLN A 260 16.20 6.02 -17.57
N GLU A 261 17.52 5.81 -17.60
CA GLU A 261 18.10 4.53 -17.17
C GLU A 261 17.98 4.30 -15.66
N ALA A 262 18.00 5.37 -14.85
CA ALA A 262 17.71 5.27 -13.43
C ALA A 262 16.23 4.94 -13.16
N LEU A 263 15.32 5.60 -13.89
CA LEU A 263 13.88 5.33 -13.82
C LEU A 263 13.55 3.90 -14.25
N LYS A 264 14.19 3.39 -15.32
CA LYS A 264 14.06 1.99 -15.77
C LYS A 264 14.52 1.01 -14.69
N ALA A 265 15.70 1.22 -14.10
CA ALA A 265 16.21 0.37 -13.01
C ALA A 265 15.25 0.34 -11.82
N GLN A 266 14.69 1.50 -11.45
CA GLN A 266 13.67 1.58 -10.39
C GLN A 266 12.37 0.88 -10.78
N GLY A 267 11.88 1.04 -12.01
CA GLY A 267 10.70 0.35 -12.52
C GLY A 267 10.84 -1.18 -12.44
N THR A 268 12.00 -1.70 -12.87
CA THR A 268 12.33 -3.14 -12.76
C THR A 268 12.40 -3.59 -11.29
N CYS A 269 12.99 -2.79 -10.40
CA CYS A 269 13.00 -3.09 -8.97
C CYS A 269 11.58 -3.08 -8.37
N ALA A 270 10.75 -2.09 -8.72
CA ALA A 270 9.39 -1.99 -8.22
C ALA A 270 8.53 -3.19 -8.65
N ARG A 271 8.63 -3.60 -9.92
CA ARG A 271 7.96 -4.79 -10.45
C ARG A 271 8.42 -6.06 -9.75
N THR A 272 9.73 -6.22 -9.60
CA THR A 272 10.33 -7.38 -8.92
C THR A 272 9.90 -7.46 -7.46
N TYR A 273 9.84 -6.31 -6.77
CA TYR A 273 9.33 -6.23 -5.40
C TYR A 273 7.86 -6.67 -5.33
N ALA A 274 7.01 -6.14 -6.20
CA ALA A 274 5.59 -6.47 -6.25
C ALA A 274 5.37 -7.98 -6.41
N MET A 275 6.08 -8.61 -7.37
CA MET A 275 6.00 -10.05 -7.62
C MET A 275 6.44 -10.90 -6.41
N ASN A 276 7.45 -10.46 -5.68
CA ASN A 276 7.91 -11.17 -4.47
C ASN A 276 6.98 -11.03 -3.26
N ASN A 277 6.04 -10.09 -3.31
CA ASN A 277 5.11 -9.81 -2.23
C ASN A 277 3.65 -10.18 -2.59
N ILE A 278 3.45 -10.98 -3.64
CA ILE A 278 2.15 -11.57 -3.93
C ILE A 278 1.71 -12.40 -2.72
N ASN A 279 0.46 -12.18 -2.27
CA ASN A 279 -0.14 -12.77 -1.09
C ASN A 279 0.51 -12.39 0.26
N ALA A 280 1.39 -11.38 0.34
CA ALA A 280 2.00 -10.97 1.60
C ALA A 280 0.98 -10.51 2.67
N TYR A 281 -0.18 -10.03 2.25
CA TYR A 281 -1.29 -9.63 3.12
C TYR A 281 -2.59 -10.38 2.76
N ILE A 282 -2.48 -11.67 2.43
CA ILE A 282 -3.63 -12.48 1.99
C ILE A 282 -4.76 -12.52 3.03
N ASP A 283 -4.41 -12.54 4.32
CA ASP A 283 -5.38 -12.50 5.43
C ASP A 283 -6.22 -11.22 5.46
N ARG A 284 -5.80 -10.19 4.73
CA ARG A 284 -6.52 -8.92 4.56
C ARG A 284 -7.11 -8.77 3.15
N GLY A 285 -6.94 -9.77 2.29
CA GLY A 285 -7.48 -9.83 0.94
C GLY A 285 -6.62 -9.17 -0.14
N PHE A 286 -5.40 -8.69 0.15
CA PHE A 286 -4.56 -8.01 -0.84
C PHE A 286 -3.09 -8.48 -0.79
N ASP A 287 -2.28 -8.03 -1.77
CA ASP A 287 -0.88 -8.44 -1.91
C ASP A 287 0.09 -7.44 -1.28
N VAL A 288 -0.13 -6.15 -1.52
CA VAL A 288 0.74 -5.06 -1.08
C VAL A 288 -0.08 -3.89 -0.52
N ARG A 289 0.56 -3.09 0.31
CA ARG A 289 0.01 -1.83 0.83
C ARG A 289 0.39 -0.68 -0.10
N ASN A 290 -0.39 0.40 -0.05
CA ASN A 290 -0.16 1.64 -0.79
C ASN A 290 0.74 2.66 -0.06
N ASP A 291 1.50 2.23 0.94
CA ASP A 291 2.32 3.07 1.80
C ASP A 291 3.78 2.57 1.91
N THR A 292 4.60 3.23 2.73
CA THR A 292 6.02 2.92 2.92
C THR A 292 6.33 1.54 3.52
N TYR A 293 5.32 0.81 4.00
CA TYR A 293 5.51 -0.59 4.42
C TYR A 293 5.58 -1.56 3.24
N SER A 294 5.10 -1.15 2.07
CA SER A 294 5.31 -1.84 0.80
C SER A 294 5.93 -0.87 -0.20
N GLN A 295 5.14 -0.20 -1.02
CA GLN A 295 5.57 0.82 -1.98
C GLN A 295 4.51 1.91 -2.01
N VAL A 296 4.93 3.18 -2.04
CA VAL A 296 3.97 4.29 -2.13
C VAL A 296 3.28 4.23 -3.49
N TYR A 297 1.96 4.01 -3.47
CA TYR A 297 1.12 3.90 -4.65
C TYR A 297 -0.07 4.84 -4.56
N ARG A 298 -0.27 5.65 -5.60
CA ARG A 298 -1.36 6.64 -5.69
C ARG A 298 -2.09 6.57 -7.03
N GLY A 299 -2.17 5.37 -7.60
CA GLY A 299 -2.72 5.20 -8.94
C GLY A 299 -1.92 5.99 -9.96
N VAL A 300 -2.62 6.60 -10.92
CA VAL A 300 -2.00 7.35 -12.03
C VAL A 300 -1.81 8.85 -11.75
N THR A 301 -2.18 9.33 -10.56
CA THR A 301 -2.20 10.77 -10.24
C THR A 301 -0.82 11.44 -10.34
N GLY A 302 0.26 10.78 -10.05
CA GLY A 302 1.61 11.37 -10.08
C GLY A 302 2.41 11.05 -11.34
N THR A 303 1.83 10.33 -12.30
CA THR A 303 2.55 9.86 -13.47
C THR A 303 2.96 11.01 -14.41
N THR A 304 4.10 10.84 -15.05
CA THR A 304 4.61 11.74 -16.09
C THR A 304 4.93 10.93 -17.35
N GLU A 305 5.03 11.58 -18.50
CA GLU A 305 5.44 10.91 -19.73
C GLU A 305 6.77 10.16 -19.53
N SER A 306 7.72 10.77 -18.83
CA SER A 306 9.04 10.19 -18.56
C SER A 306 8.97 8.93 -17.70
N THR A 307 8.19 8.93 -16.60
CA THR A 307 8.01 7.75 -15.73
C THR A 307 7.24 6.65 -16.46
N ASN A 308 6.22 6.99 -17.24
CA ASN A 308 5.44 6.03 -18.02
C ASN A 308 6.30 5.37 -19.12
N MET A 309 7.14 6.14 -19.81
CA MET A 309 8.08 5.59 -20.79
C MET A 309 9.09 4.62 -20.15
N ALA A 310 9.61 4.94 -18.97
CA ALA A 310 10.54 4.07 -18.26
C ALA A 310 9.88 2.76 -17.81
N ALA A 311 8.67 2.83 -17.25
CA ALA A 311 7.90 1.65 -16.85
C ALA A 311 7.58 0.76 -18.07
N ALA A 312 7.07 1.36 -19.17
CA ALA A 312 6.73 0.65 -20.41
C ALA A 312 7.96 0.01 -21.07
N ALA A 313 9.11 0.71 -21.08
CA ALA A 313 10.35 0.20 -21.68
C ALA A 313 10.92 -1.04 -20.95
N THR A 314 10.51 -1.28 -19.71
CA THR A 314 10.96 -2.41 -18.88
C THR A 314 9.81 -3.38 -18.55
N ALA A 315 8.68 -3.29 -19.27
CA ALA A 315 7.52 -4.15 -19.03
C ALA A 315 7.93 -5.64 -19.10
N GLY A 316 7.52 -6.41 -18.08
CA GLY A 316 7.84 -7.83 -17.97
C GLY A 316 9.29 -8.14 -17.54
N GLU A 317 10.16 -7.14 -17.33
CA GLU A 317 11.53 -7.37 -16.86
C GLU A 317 11.61 -7.47 -15.34
N TYR A 318 12.28 -8.51 -14.85
CA TYR A 318 12.50 -8.76 -13.42
C TYR A 318 13.99 -8.93 -13.11
N VAL A 319 14.38 -8.58 -11.90
CA VAL A 319 15.68 -8.97 -11.36
C VAL A 319 15.62 -10.45 -10.98
N ARG A 320 16.45 -11.29 -11.61
CA ARG A 320 16.47 -12.74 -11.41
C ARG A 320 17.85 -13.23 -10.94
N TYR A 321 17.83 -14.26 -10.13
CA TYR A 321 19.02 -14.97 -9.70
C TYR A 321 18.79 -16.47 -9.78
N ARG A 322 19.64 -17.19 -10.52
CA ARG A 322 19.52 -18.65 -10.74
C ARG A 322 18.12 -19.09 -11.19
N GLY A 323 17.50 -18.33 -12.09
CA GLY A 323 16.18 -18.63 -12.66
C GLY A 323 14.97 -18.10 -11.87
N SER A 324 15.14 -17.74 -10.61
CA SER A 324 14.06 -17.23 -9.75
C SER A 324 14.03 -15.72 -9.69
N VAL A 325 12.86 -15.13 -9.50
CA VAL A 325 12.69 -13.69 -9.23
C VAL A 325 13.31 -13.36 -7.88
N CYS A 326 14.16 -12.34 -7.83
CA CYS A 326 14.86 -11.91 -6.63
C CYS A 326 13.94 -11.20 -5.63
N LYS A 327 14.18 -11.37 -4.34
CA LYS A 327 13.71 -10.40 -3.36
C LYS A 327 14.62 -9.19 -3.41
N VAL A 328 14.12 -8.08 -3.96
CA VAL A 328 14.87 -6.83 -4.11
C VAL A 328 14.52 -5.85 -3.00
N TYR A 329 15.48 -4.99 -2.70
CA TYR A 329 15.30 -3.83 -1.82
C TYR A 329 15.93 -2.61 -2.51
N TYR A 330 15.42 -1.43 -2.19
CA TYR A 330 15.98 -0.17 -2.62
C TYR A 330 15.74 0.90 -1.55
N MET A 331 16.50 1.96 -1.60
CA MET A 331 16.41 3.09 -0.67
C MET A 331 16.86 4.36 -1.34
N SER A 332 16.58 5.50 -0.70
CA SER A 332 16.95 6.80 -1.24
C SER A 332 18.46 6.94 -1.47
N SER A 333 19.29 6.63 -0.45
CA SER A 333 20.75 6.79 -0.53
C SER A 333 21.47 5.84 0.41
N ASP A 334 22.54 5.23 -0.04
CA ASP A 334 23.40 4.37 0.78
C ASP A 334 24.51 5.14 1.53
N GLY A 335 24.75 6.41 1.16
CA GLY A 335 25.75 7.27 1.78
C GLY A 335 27.19 6.83 1.58
N GLY A 336 27.45 5.92 0.60
CA GLY A 336 28.78 5.47 0.18
C GLY A 336 29.01 3.95 0.21
N ALA A 337 28.06 3.17 0.72
CA ALA A 337 28.05 1.72 0.55
C ALA A 337 26.73 1.10 0.96
N THR A 338 26.28 0.09 0.23
CA THR A 338 25.25 -0.84 0.69
C THR A 338 25.87 -1.93 1.57
N ASP A 339 25.03 -2.73 2.21
CA ASP A 339 25.45 -3.86 3.04
C ASP A 339 24.73 -5.15 2.63
N SER A 340 25.22 -6.26 3.13
CA SER A 340 24.60 -7.55 2.87
C SER A 340 23.25 -7.67 3.56
N SER A 341 22.31 -8.38 2.92
CA SER A 341 21.02 -8.69 3.52
C SER A 341 21.15 -9.52 4.80
N ALA A 342 22.27 -10.24 5.00
CA ALA A 342 22.56 -10.94 6.24
C ALA A 342 22.82 -9.97 7.40
N ASN A 343 23.54 -8.88 7.14
CA ASN A 343 23.86 -7.87 8.13
C ASN A 343 22.67 -6.97 8.45
N VAL A 344 21.82 -6.68 7.45
CA VAL A 344 20.69 -5.74 7.61
C VAL A 344 19.44 -6.45 8.10
N PHE A 345 19.06 -7.55 7.46
CA PHE A 345 17.77 -8.25 7.70
C PHE A 345 17.92 -9.66 8.29
N SER A 346 19.11 -10.04 8.71
CA SER A 346 19.42 -11.39 9.23
C SER A 346 19.10 -12.54 8.25
N GLN A 347 18.97 -12.22 6.95
CA GLN A 347 18.64 -13.18 5.89
C GLN A 347 19.69 -13.12 4.77
N LYS A 348 20.52 -14.16 4.66
CA LYS A 348 21.59 -14.20 3.64
C LYS A 348 21.03 -14.46 2.24
N ARG A 349 21.23 -13.50 1.33
CA ARG A 349 20.98 -13.64 -0.11
C ARG A 349 22.24 -13.32 -0.87
N ALA A 350 22.69 -14.27 -1.73
CA ALA A 350 23.99 -14.15 -2.41
C ALA A 350 24.10 -12.90 -3.29
N TYR A 351 23.00 -12.49 -3.91
CA TYR A 351 22.94 -11.32 -4.79
C TYR A 351 22.79 -9.99 -4.03
N LEU A 352 22.58 -10.00 -2.72
CA LEU A 352 22.54 -8.85 -1.82
C LEU A 352 23.75 -8.92 -0.87
N SER A 353 24.95 -8.83 -1.42
CA SER A 353 26.22 -8.99 -0.71
C SER A 353 26.81 -7.66 -0.18
N GLY A 354 26.21 -6.53 -0.58
CA GLY A 354 26.75 -5.21 -0.32
C GLY A 354 27.81 -4.78 -1.33
N VAL A 355 27.83 -3.50 -1.67
CA VAL A 355 28.79 -2.89 -2.59
C VAL A 355 29.27 -1.54 -2.05
N LYS A 356 30.55 -1.20 -2.29
CA LYS A 356 31.07 0.15 -2.08
C LYS A 356 30.58 1.03 -3.22
N ASP A 357 29.92 2.13 -2.88
CA ASP A 357 29.31 3.04 -3.84
C ASP A 357 29.98 4.42 -3.79
N ASP A 358 30.88 4.65 -4.73
CA ASP A 358 31.51 5.95 -4.91
C ASP A 358 30.71 6.87 -5.86
N ASN A 359 29.58 6.40 -6.43
CA ASN A 359 28.81 7.17 -7.41
C ASN A 359 28.17 8.40 -6.82
N GLU A 360 27.66 8.31 -5.59
CA GLU A 360 26.99 9.42 -4.90
C GLU A 360 27.97 10.55 -4.44
N LYS A 361 29.29 10.32 -4.47
CA LYS A 361 30.26 11.29 -3.90
C LYS A 361 30.13 12.70 -4.48
N ASN A 362 29.88 12.80 -5.78
CA ASN A 362 29.87 14.07 -6.52
C ASN A 362 28.44 14.58 -6.81
N ILE A 363 27.43 13.99 -6.19
CA ILE A 363 26.04 14.43 -6.32
C ILE A 363 25.66 15.16 -5.03
N GLU A 364 25.13 16.36 -5.16
CA GLU A 364 24.58 17.10 -4.03
C GLU A 364 23.06 16.93 -3.99
N TYR A 365 22.55 16.45 -2.87
CA TYR A 365 21.13 16.27 -2.61
C TYR A 365 20.81 16.55 -1.15
N TYR A 366 19.55 16.80 -0.88
CA TYR A 366 19.06 17.05 0.47
C TYR A 366 19.25 15.80 1.34
N ASN A 367 19.75 16.00 2.57
CA ASN A 367 20.04 14.92 3.53
C ASN A 367 21.16 13.93 3.14
N LYS A 368 22.09 14.30 2.26
CA LYS A 368 23.30 13.52 1.98
C LYS A 368 24.08 13.17 3.24
N SER A 369 24.09 14.06 4.21
CA SER A 369 24.63 13.82 5.55
C SER A 369 23.64 14.28 6.62
N TRP A 370 23.71 13.65 7.79
CA TRP A 370 22.81 13.95 8.89
C TRP A 370 23.56 13.91 10.23
N LYS A 371 23.00 14.61 11.23
CA LYS A 371 23.45 14.62 12.60
C LYS A 371 22.25 14.60 13.53
N THR A 372 22.31 13.75 14.55
CA THR A 372 21.31 13.68 15.62
C THR A 372 22.02 13.75 16.96
N GLU A 373 21.57 14.62 17.85
CA GLU A 373 22.05 14.76 19.22
C GLU A 373 20.96 14.34 20.18
N LEU A 374 21.30 13.44 21.12
CA LEU A 374 20.37 12.86 22.06
C LEU A 374 20.94 12.93 23.48
N TYR A 375 20.14 13.37 24.44
CA TYR A 375 20.39 13.18 25.87
C TYR A 375 20.15 11.71 26.26
N ASP A 376 20.70 11.26 27.38
CA ASP A 376 20.46 9.90 27.90
C ASP A 376 18.96 9.58 27.99
N ALA A 377 18.14 10.52 28.46
CA ALA A 377 16.70 10.35 28.55
C ALA A 377 16.02 10.10 27.18
N ASN A 378 16.50 10.73 26.11
CA ASN A 378 15.97 10.50 24.78
C ASN A 378 16.36 9.12 24.23
N VAL A 379 17.59 8.66 24.54
CA VAL A 379 18.03 7.32 24.17
C VAL A 379 17.17 6.27 24.88
N LEU A 380 17.02 6.40 26.20
CA LEU A 380 16.17 5.51 27.00
C LEU A 380 14.72 5.47 26.51
N TYR A 381 14.15 6.65 26.21
CA TYR A 381 12.79 6.75 25.68
C TYR A 381 12.63 5.98 24.36
N ARG A 382 13.58 6.11 23.41
CA ARG A 382 13.53 5.41 22.13
C ARG A 382 13.65 3.89 22.27
N LEU A 383 14.50 3.43 23.20
CA LEU A 383 14.61 2.02 23.55
C LEU A 383 13.31 1.49 24.16
N ALA A 384 12.72 2.23 25.12
CA ALA A 384 11.48 1.86 25.78
C ALA A 384 10.26 1.77 24.82
N LEU A 385 10.21 2.56 23.75
CA LEU A 385 9.18 2.44 22.71
C LEU A 385 9.21 1.10 21.96
N SER A 386 10.28 0.33 22.10
CA SER A 386 10.47 -0.99 21.51
C SER A 386 10.69 -2.08 22.60
N ASP A 387 10.15 -1.85 23.80
CA ASP A 387 10.16 -2.76 24.95
C ASP A 387 11.59 -3.12 25.48
N TYR A 388 12.59 -2.26 25.20
CA TYR A 388 13.91 -2.39 25.79
C TYR A 388 14.02 -1.49 27.00
N GLU A 389 14.53 -2.02 28.13
CA GLU A 389 14.65 -1.31 29.39
C GLU A 389 16.12 -1.22 29.84
N LEU A 390 16.57 -0.01 30.17
CA LEU A 390 17.81 0.31 30.87
C LEU A 390 17.52 1.39 31.91
N ASP A 391 18.27 1.37 33.02
CA ASP A 391 18.10 2.36 34.08
C ASP A 391 18.78 3.70 33.74
N ASP A 392 19.92 3.63 33.07
CA ASP A 392 20.71 4.77 32.58
C ASP A 392 21.52 4.38 31.32
N ILE A 393 22.36 5.28 30.84
CA ILE A 393 23.28 5.00 29.71
C ILE A 393 24.72 5.26 30.17
N ALA A 394 25.45 4.19 30.49
CA ALA A 394 26.88 4.29 30.79
C ALA A 394 27.72 4.42 29.50
N ASN A 395 27.38 3.64 28.46
CA ASN A 395 28.12 3.62 27.21
C ASN A 395 27.25 3.17 26.03
N ILE A 396 27.56 3.68 24.82
CA ILE A 396 27.00 3.26 23.54
C ILE A 396 28.15 2.83 22.63
N LYS A 397 28.13 1.59 22.15
CA LYS A 397 29.16 1.03 21.24
C LYS A 397 28.53 0.56 19.93
N ALA A 398 28.99 1.13 18.82
CA ALA A 398 28.63 0.70 17.48
C ALA A 398 29.69 -0.25 16.90
N THR A 399 29.26 -1.39 16.36
CA THR A 399 30.09 -2.30 15.55
C THR A 399 29.69 -2.15 14.09
N LYS A 400 30.70 -2.00 13.23
CA LYS A 400 30.51 -1.79 11.79
C LYS A 400 30.91 -3.01 10.99
N SER A 401 30.25 -3.20 9.84
CA SER A 401 30.65 -4.13 8.80
C SER A 401 31.90 -3.63 8.04
N ASP A 402 32.46 -4.46 7.18
CA ASP A 402 33.53 -4.09 6.25
C ASP A 402 33.11 -3.02 5.23
N MET A 403 31.80 -2.84 5.04
CA MET A 403 31.22 -1.77 4.23
C MET A 403 31.12 -0.43 5.00
N GLY A 404 31.33 -0.45 6.31
CA GLY A 404 31.33 0.73 7.18
C GLY A 404 29.94 1.10 7.73
N ASN A 405 28.92 0.27 7.52
CA ASN A 405 27.59 0.42 8.09
C ASN A 405 27.52 -0.19 9.49
N VAL A 406 26.73 0.37 10.37
CA VAL A 406 26.51 -0.15 11.73
C VAL A 406 25.60 -1.38 11.64
N ILE A 407 26.11 -2.51 12.11
CA ILE A 407 25.41 -3.79 12.11
C ILE A 407 25.02 -4.23 13.53
N GLN A 408 25.60 -3.59 14.54
CA GLN A 408 25.26 -3.82 15.95
C GLN A 408 25.44 -2.52 16.72
N LEU A 409 24.49 -2.21 17.59
CA LEU A 409 24.54 -1.09 18.51
C LEU A 409 24.27 -1.62 19.93
N VAL A 410 25.24 -1.45 20.80
CA VAL A 410 25.19 -1.97 22.20
C VAL A 410 25.12 -0.80 23.15
N PHE A 411 24.13 -0.82 24.04
CA PHE A 411 23.91 0.11 25.13
C PHE A 411 24.19 -0.61 26.44
N ASN A 412 25.00 -0.02 27.31
CA ASN A 412 25.25 -0.54 28.65
C ASN A 412 24.79 0.49 29.68
N ASP A 413 24.20 0.04 30.78
CA ASP A 413 23.96 0.86 31.94
C ASP A 413 25.11 0.76 32.97
N THR A 414 25.04 1.55 34.02
CA THR A 414 26.03 1.55 35.13
C THR A 414 25.96 0.29 35.99
N ASN A 415 24.85 -0.46 35.94
CA ASN A 415 24.66 -1.71 36.70
C ASN A 415 25.14 -2.93 35.91
N GLY A 416 25.60 -2.75 34.64
CA GLY A 416 26.07 -3.83 33.78
C GLY A 416 24.99 -4.51 32.93
N LYS A 417 23.74 -4.03 32.97
CA LYS A 417 22.67 -4.46 32.06
C LYS A 417 23.00 -3.98 30.65
N THR A 418 22.66 -4.78 29.66
CA THR A 418 23.00 -4.51 28.25
C THR A 418 21.78 -4.68 27.37
N VAL A 419 21.58 -3.73 26.45
CA VAL A 419 20.66 -3.83 25.31
C VAL A 419 21.46 -3.87 24.04
N THR A 420 21.14 -4.78 23.13
CA THR A 420 21.79 -4.92 21.83
C THR A 420 20.76 -4.84 20.70
N LEU A 421 20.96 -3.88 19.80
CA LEU A 421 20.21 -3.79 18.55
C LEU A 421 21.06 -4.37 17.41
N LEU A 422 20.44 -5.06 16.46
CA LEU A 422 21.09 -5.69 15.32
C LEU A 422 20.47 -5.22 14.00
N GLY A 423 21.29 -5.17 12.96
CA GLY A 423 20.87 -4.88 11.59
C GLY A 423 20.06 -3.59 11.50
N GLU A 424 18.91 -3.63 10.83
CA GLU A 424 18.06 -2.46 10.62
C GLU A 424 17.56 -1.80 11.91
N ASP A 425 17.44 -2.55 13.00
CA ASP A 425 17.03 -2.00 14.30
C ASP A 425 18.00 -0.92 14.81
N CYS A 426 19.28 -0.99 14.42
CA CYS A 426 20.28 0.01 14.77
C CYS A 426 19.97 1.43 14.28
N PHE A 427 19.12 1.58 13.25
CA PHE A 427 18.66 2.90 12.82
C PHE A 427 17.17 3.10 13.02
N ARG A 428 16.35 2.06 12.83
CA ARG A 428 14.89 2.13 12.91
C ARG A 428 14.40 2.48 14.33
N ILE A 429 14.85 1.74 15.34
CA ILE A 429 14.49 1.99 16.75
C ILE A 429 15.02 3.34 17.23
N MET A 430 16.23 3.66 16.81
CA MET A 430 16.85 4.94 17.15
C MET A 430 16.32 6.13 16.33
N GLY A 431 15.46 5.92 15.34
CA GLY A 431 14.92 6.96 14.49
C GLY A 431 15.99 7.73 13.72
N PHE A 432 17.04 7.03 13.26
CA PHE A 432 18.10 7.60 12.44
C PHE A 432 17.77 7.48 10.95
N ASN A 433 18.52 8.19 10.11
CA ASN A 433 18.23 8.20 8.68
C ASN A 433 18.81 6.99 7.94
N SER A 434 19.86 6.35 8.47
CA SER A 434 20.55 5.23 7.82
C SER A 434 21.38 4.43 8.81
N LEU A 435 21.94 3.29 8.35
CA LEU A 435 22.92 2.50 9.10
C LEU A 435 24.34 3.05 9.03
N ARG A 436 24.60 4.05 8.20
CA ARG A 436 25.95 4.57 7.99
C ARG A 436 26.27 5.77 8.89
N TYR A 437 26.70 5.51 10.12
CA TYR A 437 26.99 6.56 11.09
C TYR A 437 28.15 6.23 12.06
N ASN A 438 28.60 7.24 12.77
CA ASN A 438 29.49 7.15 13.94
C ASN A 438 28.73 7.65 15.18
N VAL A 439 29.11 7.14 16.34
CA VAL A 439 28.65 7.61 17.63
C VAL A 439 29.82 8.19 18.42
N THR A 440 29.61 9.35 19.02
CA THR A 440 30.51 10.01 19.97
C THR A 440 29.66 10.66 21.08
N SER A 441 30.28 11.15 22.13
CA SER A 441 29.60 11.94 23.16
C SER A 441 30.45 13.11 23.62
N TYR A 442 29.76 14.10 24.19
CA TYR A 442 30.39 15.20 24.90
C TYR A 442 29.52 15.63 26.10
N GLU A 443 30.04 16.38 27.02
CA GLU A 443 29.28 17.02 28.10
C GLU A 443 28.98 18.47 27.72
N ASN A 444 27.75 18.92 27.93
CA ASN A 444 27.33 20.30 27.72
C ASN A 444 27.77 21.17 28.91
N GLU A 445 27.50 22.48 28.87
CA GLU A 445 27.85 23.45 29.92
C GLU A 445 27.17 23.14 31.28
N GLN A 446 26.10 22.41 31.28
CA GLN A 446 25.35 21.96 32.46
C GLN A 446 25.87 20.62 33.02
N GLY A 447 26.90 20.00 32.41
CA GLY A 447 27.45 18.71 32.80
C GLY A 447 26.58 17.51 32.33
N GLU A 448 25.62 17.73 31.42
CA GLU A 448 24.80 16.67 30.89
C GLU A 448 25.49 16.05 29.67
N ARG A 449 25.46 14.70 29.60
CA ARG A 449 25.99 13.96 28.45
C ARG A 449 25.07 14.07 27.24
N ILE A 450 25.66 14.39 26.10
CA ILE A 450 25.02 14.42 24.81
C ILE A 450 25.67 13.39 23.89
N TRP A 451 24.90 12.44 23.39
CA TRP A 451 25.31 11.49 22.37
C TRP A 451 25.12 12.08 20.99
N VAL A 452 26.18 12.04 20.18
CA VAL A 452 26.20 12.58 18.82
C VAL A 452 26.29 11.44 17.84
N PHE A 453 25.23 11.28 17.04
CA PHE A 453 25.18 10.33 15.91
C PHE A 453 25.34 11.15 14.64
N LYS A 454 26.40 10.90 13.88
CA LYS A 454 26.68 11.62 12.64
C LYS A 454 26.87 10.62 11.50
N GLY A 455 26.07 10.76 10.45
CA GLY A 455 26.03 9.80 9.37
C GLY A 455 25.78 10.39 7.99
N SER A 456 25.66 9.51 7.02
CA SER A 456 25.33 9.80 5.62
C SER A 456 24.35 8.75 5.07
N GLY A 457 23.59 9.13 4.04
CA GLY A 457 22.62 8.27 3.42
C GLY A 457 21.24 8.33 4.07
N TRP A 458 20.27 7.67 3.41
CA TRP A 458 18.86 7.62 3.83
C TRP A 458 18.25 6.27 3.45
N GLY A 459 17.96 5.44 4.44
CA GLY A 459 17.37 4.12 4.31
C GLY A 459 18.21 3.00 4.94
N HIS A 460 17.82 1.78 4.68
CA HIS A 460 18.34 0.55 5.31
C HIS A 460 19.70 0.05 4.77
N ASN A 461 20.31 0.72 3.82
CA ASN A 461 21.61 0.38 3.23
C ASN A 461 21.70 -1.02 2.60
N CYS A 462 20.62 -1.59 2.03
CA CYS A 462 20.66 -2.89 1.35
C CYS A 462 19.96 -2.82 -0.02
N GLY A 463 20.55 -3.37 -1.08
CA GLY A 463 20.03 -3.31 -2.45
C GLY A 463 20.37 -2.03 -3.18
N MET A 464 19.47 -1.50 -4.04
CA MET A 464 19.76 -0.37 -4.93
C MET A 464 19.60 0.98 -4.21
N SER A 465 20.63 1.85 -4.31
CA SER A 465 20.51 3.26 -3.97
C SER A 465 19.89 4.04 -5.13
N GLN A 466 18.83 4.81 -4.85
CA GLN A 466 18.19 5.65 -5.86
C GLN A 466 19.11 6.78 -6.33
N TRP A 467 19.79 7.49 -5.40
CA TRP A 467 20.77 8.50 -5.76
C TRP A 467 22.03 7.92 -6.40
N GLY A 468 22.44 6.71 -6.04
CA GLY A 468 23.51 6.00 -6.72
C GLY A 468 23.13 5.62 -8.15
N ALA A 469 21.92 5.10 -8.38
CA ALA A 469 21.39 4.83 -9.73
C ALA A 469 21.32 6.11 -10.59
N TYR A 470 20.81 7.20 -10.01
CA TYR A 470 20.83 8.53 -10.65
C TYR A 470 22.25 8.93 -11.08
N ALA A 471 23.21 8.83 -10.15
CA ALA A 471 24.59 9.22 -10.41
C ALA A 471 25.29 8.36 -11.47
N MET A 472 25.02 7.06 -11.48
CA MET A 472 25.53 6.13 -12.50
C MET A 472 24.96 6.48 -13.88
N ALA A 473 23.66 6.69 -13.98
CA ALA A 473 23.03 7.06 -15.25
C ALA A 473 23.50 8.43 -15.75
N LEU A 474 23.58 9.44 -14.87
CA LEU A 474 23.94 10.81 -15.23
C LEU A 474 25.42 10.95 -15.60
N ASN A 475 26.33 10.43 -14.76
CA ASN A 475 27.77 10.72 -14.85
C ASN A 475 28.56 9.67 -15.65
N LYS A 476 28.03 8.44 -15.75
CA LYS A 476 28.70 7.33 -16.43
C LYS A 476 27.95 6.83 -17.65
N ASN A 477 26.78 7.40 -17.96
CA ASN A 477 25.84 6.92 -18.98
C ASN A 477 25.53 5.41 -18.80
N ALA A 478 25.48 4.95 -17.55
CA ALA A 478 25.18 3.56 -17.25
C ALA A 478 23.74 3.22 -17.63
N SER A 479 23.56 2.09 -18.29
CA SER A 479 22.24 1.52 -18.57
C SER A 479 21.56 1.00 -17.31
N SER A 480 20.25 0.84 -17.35
CA SER A 480 19.47 0.21 -16.26
C SER A 480 20.01 -1.17 -15.89
N LYS A 481 20.46 -1.94 -16.89
CA LYS A 481 21.12 -3.23 -16.68
C LYS A 481 22.41 -3.09 -15.88
N GLU A 482 23.29 -2.17 -16.23
CA GLU A 482 24.55 -1.94 -15.51
C GLU A 482 24.31 -1.46 -14.08
N ILE A 483 23.25 -0.67 -13.84
CA ILE A 483 22.82 -0.25 -12.51
C ILE A 483 22.39 -1.47 -11.69
N ILE A 484 21.54 -2.33 -12.24
CA ILE A 484 21.06 -3.55 -11.57
C ILE A 484 22.23 -4.50 -11.29
N ASP A 485 23.11 -4.73 -12.27
CA ASP A 485 24.29 -5.59 -12.12
C ASP A 485 25.23 -5.09 -11.01
N PHE A 486 25.33 -3.76 -10.81
CA PHE A 486 26.15 -3.16 -9.77
C PHE A 486 25.60 -3.44 -8.36
N TYR A 487 24.30 -3.28 -8.13
CA TYR A 487 23.71 -3.44 -6.80
C TYR A 487 23.30 -4.87 -6.44
N PHE A 488 23.05 -5.72 -7.44
CA PHE A 488 22.57 -7.10 -7.27
C PHE A 488 23.57 -8.09 -7.86
N SER A 489 24.62 -8.40 -7.11
CA SER A 489 25.78 -9.20 -7.56
C SER A 489 25.39 -10.54 -8.17
N GLY A 490 25.67 -10.73 -9.47
CA GLY A 490 25.38 -11.97 -10.20
C GLY A 490 23.89 -12.23 -10.47
N ALA A 491 23.02 -11.26 -10.20
CA ALA A 491 21.66 -11.25 -10.72
C ALA A 491 21.65 -10.77 -12.18
N TYR A 492 20.52 -10.94 -12.87
CA TYR A 492 20.36 -10.52 -14.27
C TYR A 492 18.92 -10.09 -14.52
N LEU A 493 18.69 -9.33 -15.59
CA LEU A 493 17.37 -8.95 -16.07
C LEU A 493 16.78 -10.07 -16.95
N GLY A 494 15.50 -10.44 -16.73
CA GLY A 494 14.82 -11.45 -17.52
C GLY A 494 13.36 -11.64 -17.15
#